data_1c0228b0e1049175db3e744c434b6d4b
#
_entry.id   1c0228b0e1049175db3e744c434b6d4b
#
_cell.length_a   1.000
_cell.length_b   1.000
_cell.length_c   1.000
_cell.angle_alpha   90.00
_cell.angle_beta   90.00
_cell.angle_gamma   90.00
#
_symmetry.space_group_name_H-M   'P 1'
#
loop_
_entity.id
_entity.type
_entity.pdbx_description
1 polymer ?
#
loop_
_entity_poly.entity_id
_entity_poly.type
_entity_poly.pdbx_seq_one_letter_code
_entity_poly.pdbx_strand_id
1 'polypeptide(L)'
;MNLKKTKMIRMGALVTAFTLASIGAATTASAKPSGFPVVDKQKATTLTIHKHVGDEKFGKYAGEQRIEKDPVVGVEFTVTPVLCELDLATSDAWKTISKATVESASSCVDRESKVVKTAEDGSVKIDLPQGIYKVEETKSGNNLVSTKSAPFLVTLPMPKGDNEWVYDVHAYPKNKLTEPGVPTKTASEPTKFVPGAEITWTVKASIPVLQLPYESIVITDQVPAGLTFKEVTSAKIGNETLSAGTDKADYSVANGVITLTPAGLEKVNSAMAKASESMPVEVNLVTTVGMDISTTGATTNKVTLTLNGKESEPGEGTTVWGNLIVNKVNEKKELLDDAVFSIYAGKCEAVTSRSTPVVENLTTKGGVIAQKLYVGKNESDSKDYCLKETAAPAGYVLDPVGRTVTVKAGKDATELIEFENVKVEGPDLPLTGAQGTAIMVATGLLLLAAGAGTVYVARRRNA
;
A
#
# COMPACT_ATOMS: atom_id res chain seq x y z
N MET A 1 -55.84 -12.11 -5.68
CA MET A 1 -57.27 -11.91 -5.48
C MET A 1 -57.53 -10.39 -5.54
N ASN A 2 -58.44 -10.00 -6.46
CA ASN A 2 -59.00 -8.68 -6.73
C ASN A 2 -58.07 -7.57 -7.30
N LEU A 3 -58.13 -7.29 -8.52
CA LEU A 3 -59.04 -6.87 -9.62
C LEU A 3 -59.72 -5.49 -9.44
N LYS A 4 -59.45 -4.65 -10.47
CA LYS A 4 -60.28 -3.62 -11.10
C LYS A 4 -60.31 -2.22 -10.43
N LYS A 5 -60.23 -1.11 -11.16
CA LYS A 5 -61.10 -0.69 -12.28
C LYS A 5 -60.52 0.50 -13.09
N THR A 6 -60.56 0.32 -14.37
CA THR A 6 -60.55 1.33 -15.45
C THR A 6 -61.71 2.31 -15.32
N LYS A 7 -61.48 3.60 -15.64
CA LYS A 7 -62.55 4.52 -16.07
C LYS A 7 -62.11 5.33 -17.31
N MET A 8 -62.70 4.95 -18.40
CA MET A 8 -62.82 5.74 -19.64
C MET A 8 -63.97 6.71 -19.48
N ILE A 9 -63.83 7.97 -19.86
CA ILE A 9 -64.95 8.89 -20.11
C ILE A 9 -64.76 9.49 -21.48
N ARG A 10 -65.85 9.41 -22.23
CA ARG A 10 -66.03 9.74 -23.66
C ARG A 10 -66.38 11.21 -23.84
N MET A 11 -65.88 11.72 -24.96
CA MET A 11 -66.44 12.64 -25.99
C MET A 11 -67.60 13.57 -25.62
N GLY A 12 -67.41 14.84 -25.98
CA GLY A 12 -68.46 15.77 -26.26
C GLY A 12 -67.97 16.84 -27.26
N ALA A 13 -68.34 16.66 -28.51
CA ALA A 13 -68.15 17.64 -29.57
C ALA A 13 -69.23 18.75 -29.46
N LEU A 14 -68.80 19.98 -29.50
CA LEU A 14 -69.71 21.08 -29.82
C LEU A 14 -69.10 21.93 -30.94
N VAL A 15 -69.72 21.86 -32.10
CA VAL A 15 -69.47 22.72 -33.25
C VAL A 15 -70.28 23.99 -33.03
N THR A 16 -69.63 25.14 -33.00
CA THR A 16 -70.27 26.46 -33.21
C THR A 16 -69.43 27.22 -34.25
N ALA A 17 -70.00 27.33 -35.40
CA ALA A 17 -69.50 28.16 -36.45
C ALA A 17 -69.78 29.64 -36.18
N PHE A 18 -68.70 30.43 -36.14
CA PHE A 18 -68.79 31.89 -36.25
C PHE A 18 -67.96 32.33 -37.42
N THR A 19 -68.66 32.77 -38.47
CA THR A 19 -68.09 33.52 -39.57
C THR A 19 -67.85 34.94 -39.12
N LEU A 20 -66.60 35.41 -39.11
CA LEU A 20 -66.28 36.82 -39.05
C LEU A 20 -65.15 37.12 -40.04
N ALA A 21 -65.41 38.15 -40.78
CA ALA A 21 -64.63 38.64 -41.93
C ALA A 21 -63.16 38.93 -41.57
N SER A 22 -62.25 38.43 -42.39
CA SER A 22 -60.84 38.71 -42.36
C SER A 22 -60.53 40.11 -42.93
N ILE A 23 -60.04 41.00 -42.05
CA ILE A 23 -59.16 42.08 -42.46
C ILE A 23 -57.76 41.52 -42.44
N GLY A 24 -57.18 41.32 -43.59
CA GLY A 24 -55.82 40.80 -43.75
C GLY A 24 -54.78 41.82 -43.26
N ALA A 25 -54.22 41.55 -42.09
CA ALA A 25 -52.86 41.99 -41.78
C ALA A 25 -51.91 40.87 -42.19
N ALA A 26 -51.28 41.05 -43.38
CA ALA A 26 -50.16 40.20 -43.77
C ALA A 26 -49.02 40.45 -42.80
N THR A 27 -48.96 39.64 -41.75
CA THR A 27 -47.71 39.46 -40.97
C THR A 27 -46.75 38.74 -41.89
N THR A 28 -45.83 39.52 -42.49
CA THR A 28 -44.65 38.93 -43.10
C THR A 28 -43.94 38.08 -42.01
N ALA A 29 -44.25 36.78 -42.01
CA ALA A 29 -43.41 35.82 -41.29
C ALA A 29 -42.04 35.92 -41.98
N SER A 30 -41.12 36.65 -41.37
CA SER A 30 -39.69 36.58 -41.75
C SER A 30 -39.29 35.12 -41.67
N ALA A 31 -39.16 34.50 -42.86
CA ALA A 31 -38.59 33.16 -42.94
C ALA A 31 -37.23 33.21 -42.23
N LYS A 32 -37.05 32.45 -41.14
CA LYS A 32 -35.73 32.27 -40.54
C LYS A 32 -34.77 31.87 -41.66
N PRO A 33 -33.59 32.49 -41.76
CA PRO A 33 -32.61 32.11 -42.77
C PRO A 33 -32.38 30.60 -42.71
N SER A 34 -32.41 29.93 -43.87
CA SER A 34 -32.28 28.46 -43.96
C SER A 34 -30.85 27.93 -43.79
N GLY A 35 -29.92 28.74 -43.30
CA GLY A 35 -28.51 28.38 -43.10
C GLY A 35 -27.87 29.12 -41.91
N PHE A 36 -26.64 28.75 -41.58
CA PHE A 36 -25.86 29.44 -40.57
C PHE A 36 -25.58 30.90 -40.96
N PRO A 37 -25.73 31.86 -40.05
CA PRO A 37 -25.24 33.22 -40.27
C PRO A 37 -23.71 33.23 -40.36
N VAL A 38 -23.15 34.31 -40.93
CA VAL A 38 -21.68 34.50 -40.93
C VAL A 38 -21.18 34.57 -39.51
N VAL A 39 -20.02 33.97 -39.23
CA VAL A 39 -19.37 34.04 -37.92
C VAL A 39 -19.06 35.50 -37.55
N ASP A 40 -19.51 35.92 -36.37
CA ASP A 40 -19.20 37.24 -35.84
C ASP A 40 -17.78 37.26 -35.28
N LYS A 41 -16.83 37.84 -36.03
CA LYS A 41 -15.41 37.90 -35.66
C LYS A 41 -15.10 38.78 -34.43
N GLN A 42 -16.03 39.65 -34.01
CA GLN A 42 -15.84 40.54 -32.86
C GLN A 42 -16.25 39.88 -31.55
N LYS A 43 -16.95 38.76 -31.60
CA LYS A 43 -17.45 38.09 -30.40
C LYS A 43 -16.36 37.25 -29.74
N ALA A 44 -16.16 37.47 -28.45
CA ALA A 44 -15.22 36.68 -27.64
C ALA A 44 -15.66 35.21 -27.57
N THR A 45 -14.69 34.31 -27.49
CA THR A 45 -14.91 32.87 -27.39
C THR A 45 -14.26 32.29 -26.15
N THR A 46 -14.94 31.31 -25.58
CA THR A 46 -14.44 30.54 -24.41
C THR A 46 -14.59 29.06 -24.69
N LEU A 47 -13.69 28.27 -24.12
CA LEU A 47 -13.79 26.81 -24.04
C LEU A 47 -13.86 26.40 -22.59
N THR A 48 -14.89 25.66 -22.18
CA THR A 48 -14.98 25.01 -20.91
C THR A 48 -14.85 23.50 -21.11
N ILE A 49 -13.87 22.89 -20.47
CA ILE A 49 -13.66 21.45 -20.49
C ILE A 49 -14.20 20.89 -19.19
N HIS A 50 -15.13 19.93 -19.25
CA HIS A 50 -15.72 19.23 -18.12
C HIS A 50 -15.24 17.79 -18.13
N LYS A 51 -14.30 17.47 -17.24
CA LYS A 51 -13.68 16.14 -17.13
C LYS A 51 -14.37 15.28 -16.09
N HIS A 52 -14.92 14.15 -16.54
CA HIS A 52 -15.68 13.25 -15.67
C HIS A 52 -15.32 11.78 -15.93
N VAL A 53 -15.68 10.93 -14.94
CA VAL A 53 -15.55 9.48 -15.05
C VAL A 53 -16.59 8.94 -16.06
N GLY A 54 -16.18 8.01 -16.90
CA GLY A 54 -17.10 7.30 -17.80
C GLY A 54 -16.47 6.85 -19.11
N ASP A 55 -17.33 6.34 -19.98
CA ASP A 55 -16.96 5.97 -21.36
C ASP A 55 -17.01 7.20 -22.27
N GLU A 56 -15.98 7.35 -23.10
CA GLU A 56 -15.91 8.41 -24.10
C GLU A 56 -16.97 8.17 -25.21
N LYS A 57 -17.66 9.23 -25.58
CA LYS A 57 -18.61 9.21 -26.68
C LYS A 57 -18.50 10.51 -27.48
N PHE A 58 -18.23 10.39 -28.76
CA PHE A 58 -18.24 11.51 -29.69
C PHE A 58 -19.62 11.65 -30.35
N GLY A 59 -20.05 12.89 -30.58
CA GLY A 59 -21.33 13.17 -31.16
C GLY A 59 -21.45 14.63 -31.61
N LYS A 60 -22.61 15.00 -32.12
CA LYS A 60 -22.90 16.39 -32.47
C LYS A 60 -22.96 17.25 -31.21
N TYR A 61 -22.42 18.45 -31.30
CA TYR A 61 -22.45 19.40 -30.19
C TYR A 61 -23.89 19.77 -29.80
N ALA A 62 -24.20 19.59 -28.54
CA ALA A 62 -25.55 19.80 -27.99
C ALA A 62 -25.68 21.03 -27.06
N GLY A 63 -24.57 21.79 -26.86
CA GLY A 63 -24.51 22.88 -25.89
C GLY A 63 -24.08 22.41 -24.49
N GLU A 64 -24.29 23.28 -23.51
CA GLU A 64 -24.03 22.94 -22.11
C GLU A 64 -24.94 21.81 -21.63
N GLN A 65 -24.36 20.85 -20.92
CA GLN A 65 -25.06 19.66 -20.40
C GLN A 65 -24.84 19.54 -18.91
N ARG A 66 -25.89 19.09 -18.20
CA ARG A 66 -25.74 18.66 -16.81
C ARG A 66 -25.03 17.31 -16.74
N ILE A 67 -24.01 17.23 -15.91
CA ILE A 67 -23.23 16.01 -15.70
C ILE A 67 -23.60 15.43 -14.33
N GLU A 68 -23.91 14.12 -14.32
CA GLU A 68 -24.26 13.37 -13.11
C GLU A 68 -23.13 12.41 -12.65
N LYS A 69 -22.02 12.39 -13.38
CA LYS A 69 -20.86 11.54 -13.10
C LYS A 69 -19.81 12.29 -12.28
N ASP A 70 -19.01 11.53 -11.51
CA ASP A 70 -17.98 12.09 -10.67
C ASP A 70 -16.95 12.89 -11.47
N PRO A 71 -16.54 14.07 -10.96
CA PRO A 71 -15.53 14.89 -11.59
C PRO A 71 -14.15 14.23 -11.50
N VAL A 72 -13.29 14.48 -12.51
CA VAL A 72 -11.88 14.07 -12.49
C VAL A 72 -11.01 15.30 -12.30
N VAL A 73 -10.49 15.44 -11.08
CA VAL A 73 -9.75 16.62 -10.61
C VAL A 73 -8.29 16.57 -11.04
N GLY A 74 -7.70 17.70 -11.35
CA GLY A 74 -6.26 17.83 -11.52
C GLY A 74 -5.70 17.31 -12.85
N VAL A 75 -6.57 16.99 -13.82
CA VAL A 75 -6.16 16.54 -15.16
C VAL A 75 -5.64 17.73 -15.97
N GLU A 76 -4.48 17.58 -16.60
CA GLU A 76 -3.92 18.60 -17.49
C GLU A 76 -4.30 18.34 -18.94
N PHE A 77 -4.77 19.40 -19.59
CA PHE A 77 -5.03 19.43 -21.03
C PHE A 77 -4.07 20.41 -21.70
N THR A 78 -3.50 19.98 -22.82
CA THR A 78 -2.82 20.86 -23.74
C THR A 78 -3.79 21.24 -24.87
N VAL A 79 -4.03 22.55 -25.00
CA VAL A 79 -4.91 23.14 -26.02
C VAL A 79 -4.02 23.81 -27.05
N THR A 80 -3.90 23.18 -28.23
CA THR A 80 -3.00 23.59 -29.30
C THR A 80 -3.77 24.21 -30.44
N PRO A 81 -3.48 25.47 -30.88
CA PRO A 81 -4.05 26.06 -32.06
C PRO A 81 -3.62 25.27 -33.32
N VAL A 82 -4.58 24.96 -34.20
CA VAL A 82 -4.34 24.21 -35.44
C VAL A 82 -5.04 24.87 -36.63
N LEU A 83 -4.60 24.60 -37.85
CA LEU A 83 -5.22 25.07 -39.10
C LEU A 83 -5.45 26.59 -39.09
N CYS A 84 -4.46 27.36 -38.66
CA CYS A 84 -4.57 28.82 -38.41
C CYS A 84 -4.77 29.66 -39.67
N GLU A 85 -4.53 29.10 -40.84
CA GLU A 85 -4.75 29.71 -42.13
C GLU A 85 -6.24 29.77 -42.54
N LEU A 86 -7.12 29.04 -41.83
CA LEU A 86 -8.53 28.97 -42.17
C LEU A 86 -9.33 30.14 -41.55
N ASP A 87 -10.06 30.87 -42.39
CA ASP A 87 -11.03 31.89 -41.97
C ASP A 87 -12.41 31.26 -41.74
N LEU A 88 -12.81 31.12 -40.46
CA LEU A 88 -14.10 30.54 -40.06
C LEU A 88 -15.33 31.25 -40.60
N ALA A 89 -15.19 32.43 -41.17
CA ALA A 89 -16.28 33.16 -41.86
C ALA A 89 -16.54 32.64 -43.28
N THR A 90 -15.69 31.73 -43.81
CA THR A 90 -15.77 31.24 -45.19
C THR A 90 -16.29 29.80 -45.29
N SER A 91 -17.03 29.47 -46.34
CA SER A 91 -17.51 28.11 -46.57
C SER A 91 -16.38 27.14 -46.90
N ASP A 92 -15.26 27.60 -47.48
CA ASP A 92 -14.13 26.74 -47.83
C ASP A 92 -13.37 26.28 -46.59
N ALA A 93 -13.28 27.13 -45.54
CA ALA A 93 -12.77 26.71 -44.26
C ALA A 93 -13.58 25.53 -43.71
N TRP A 94 -14.89 25.63 -43.71
CA TRP A 94 -15.77 24.56 -43.18
C TRP A 94 -15.74 23.27 -44.02
N LYS A 95 -15.48 23.34 -45.33
CA LYS A 95 -15.21 22.16 -46.15
C LYS A 95 -13.92 21.44 -45.72
N THR A 96 -12.90 22.20 -45.34
CA THR A 96 -11.64 21.66 -44.84
C THR A 96 -11.82 21.08 -43.44
N ILE A 97 -12.45 21.82 -42.51
CA ILE A 97 -12.73 21.41 -41.16
C ILE A 97 -13.55 20.12 -41.10
N SER A 98 -14.56 19.97 -41.97
CA SER A 98 -15.42 18.78 -42.00
C SER A 98 -14.67 17.48 -42.35
N LYS A 99 -13.47 17.59 -42.90
CA LYS A 99 -12.58 16.48 -43.28
C LYS A 99 -11.36 16.36 -42.37
N ALA A 100 -11.13 17.36 -41.52
CA ALA A 100 -9.96 17.36 -40.62
C ALA A 100 -10.09 16.29 -39.55
N THR A 101 -8.99 15.63 -39.30
CA THR A 101 -8.81 14.72 -38.16
C THR A 101 -7.72 15.28 -37.20
N VAL A 102 -7.63 14.74 -36.01
CA VAL A 102 -6.58 15.13 -35.03
C VAL A 102 -5.18 14.98 -35.64
N GLU A 103 -4.98 13.93 -36.44
CA GLU A 103 -3.70 13.59 -37.07
C GLU A 103 -3.38 14.49 -38.26
N SER A 104 -4.41 14.92 -39.01
CA SER A 104 -4.25 15.77 -40.20
C SER A 104 -4.18 17.28 -39.90
N ALA A 105 -4.57 17.68 -38.69
CA ALA A 105 -4.61 19.09 -38.30
C ALA A 105 -3.22 19.57 -37.89
N SER A 106 -2.55 20.35 -38.74
CA SER A 106 -1.23 20.94 -38.47
C SER A 106 -1.29 21.99 -37.38
N SER A 107 -0.33 21.93 -36.45
CA SER A 107 -0.17 22.95 -35.39
C SER A 107 0.30 24.27 -35.98
N CYS A 108 -0.17 25.37 -35.42
CA CYS A 108 0.24 26.71 -35.80
C CYS A 108 1.63 27.05 -35.33
N VAL A 109 2.43 27.64 -36.20
CA VAL A 109 3.83 28.03 -35.88
C VAL A 109 3.87 29.28 -35.01
N ASP A 110 2.94 30.22 -35.21
CA ASP A 110 2.94 31.55 -34.58
C ASP A 110 1.99 31.67 -33.37
N ARG A 111 1.43 30.56 -32.89
CA ARG A 111 0.51 30.55 -31.75
C ARG A 111 0.91 29.48 -30.76
N GLU A 112 1.08 29.89 -29.49
CA GLU A 112 1.46 28.98 -28.43
C GLU A 112 0.29 28.12 -27.96
N SER A 113 0.62 26.88 -27.58
CA SER A 113 -0.31 26.00 -26.89
C SER A 113 -0.52 26.48 -25.45
N LYS A 114 -1.73 26.32 -24.93
CA LYS A 114 -2.04 26.57 -23.53
C LYS A 114 -2.17 25.25 -22.77
N VAL A 115 -1.54 25.15 -21.59
CA VAL A 115 -1.73 24.04 -20.65
C VAL A 115 -2.67 24.49 -19.55
N VAL A 116 -3.72 23.71 -19.30
CA VAL A 116 -4.74 24.02 -18.30
C VAL A 116 -5.07 22.80 -17.47
N LYS A 117 -5.55 23.01 -16.25
CA LYS A 117 -5.79 21.95 -15.28
C LYS A 117 -7.20 22.03 -14.72
N THR A 118 -7.89 20.89 -14.61
CA THR A 118 -9.24 20.81 -14.07
C THR A 118 -9.26 21.08 -12.56
N ALA A 119 -10.26 21.87 -12.13
CA ALA A 119 -10.53 22.21 -10.73
C ALA A 119 -11.27 21.09 -9.99
N GLU A 120 -11.69 21.34 -8.76
CA GLU A 120 -12.39 20.36 -7.89
C GLU A 120 -13.72 19.86 -8.48
N ASP A 121 -14.39 20.67 -9.28
CA ASP A 121 -15.61 20.30 -10.01
C ASP A 121 -15.34 19.55 -11.32
N GLY A 122 -14.08 19.23 -11.61
CA GLY A 122 -13.65 18.60 -12.85
C GLY A 122 -13.66 19.54 -14.06
N SER A 123 -13.90 20.85 -13.88
CA SER A 123 -13.96 21.79 -14.98
C SER A 123 -12.75 22.71 -15.08
N VAL A 124 -12.52 23.25 -16.29
CA VAL A 124 -11.60 24.37 -16.53
C VAL A 124 -12.12 25.22 -17.67
N LYS A 125 -12.19 26.54 -17.47
CA LYS A 125 -12.62 27.53 -18.46
C LYS A 125 -11.42 28.33 -18.97
N ILE A 126 -11.36 28.53 -20.30
CA ILE A 126 -10.26 29.17 -20.99
C ILE A 126 -10.80 30.18 -21.98
N ASP A 127 -10.33 31.42 -21.93
CA ASP A 127 -10.54 32.41 -22.99
C ASP A 127 -9.54 32.17 -24.11
N LEU A 128 -10.04 31.96 -25.29
CA LEU A 128 -9.26 31.67 -26.52
C LEU A 128 -9.74 32.54 -27.69
N PRO A 129 -8.83 33.01 -28.56
CA PRO A 129 -9.24 33.59 -29.83
C PRO A 129 -10.09 32.64 -30.69
N GLN A 130 -10.90 33.19 -31.55
CA GLN A 130 -11.62 32.39 -32.56
C GLN A 130 -10.62 31.58 -33.38
N GLY A 131 -10.91 30.31 -33.62
CA GLY A 131 -10.02 29.40 -34.32
C GLY A 131 -10.36 27.92 -34.12
N ILE A 132 -9.43 27.07 -34.50
CA ILE A 132 -9.54 25.62 -34.39
C ILE A 132 -8.45 25.16 -33.42
N TYR A 133 -8.81 24.28 -32.49
CA TYR A 133 -7.91 23.79 -31.45
C TYR A 133 -7.96 22.28 -31.38
N LYS A 134 -6.77 21.68 -31.22
CA LYS A 134 -6.62 20.32 -30.76
C LYS A 134 -6.53 20.33 -29.23
N VAL A 135 -7.39 19.57 -28.58
CA VAL A 135 -7.42 19.39 -27.14
C VAL A 135 -6.94 17.98 -26.82
N GLU A 136 -5.90 17.86 -26.02
CA GLU A 136 -5.28 16.59 -25.67
C GLU A 136 -5.01 16.51 -24.16
N GLU A 137 -5.42 15.41 -23.52
CA GLU A 137 -5.08 15.11 -22.14
C GLU A 137 -3.60 14.68 -22.05
N THR A 138 -2.80 15.41 -21.28
CA THR A 138 -1.34 15.22 -21.19
C THR A 138 -0.87 14.69 -19.84
N LYS A 139 -1.63 14.97 -18.74
CA LYS A 139 -1.34 14.38 -17.42
C LYS A 139 -2.62 14.03 -16.69
N SER A 140 -2.56 12.96 -15.91
CA SER A 140 -3.69 12.45 -15.12
C SER A 140 -3.87 13.15 -13.77
N GLY A 141 -2.88 13.94 -13.31
CA GLY A 141 -2.82 14.38 -11.92
C GLY A 141 -2.76 13.17 -10.98
N ASN A 142 -3.48 13.25 -9.87
CA ASN A 142 -3.52 12.16 -8.88
C ASN A 142 -4.49 11.00 -9.26
N ASN A 143 -4.82 10.84 -10.55
CA ASN A 143 -5.77 9.84 -11.00
C ASN A 143 -5.06 8.65 -11.68
N LEU A 144 -5.57 7.45 -11.45
CA LEU A 144 -5.12 6.25 -12.14
C LEU A 144 -6.00 6.02 -13.36
N VAL A 145 -5.55 6.52 -14.50
CA VAL A 145 -6.32 6.53 -15.75
C VAL A 145 -6.02 5.27 -16.55
N SER A 146 -6.93 4.30 -16.51
CA SER A 146 -6.85 3.07 -17.31
C SER A 146 -7.22 3.31 -18.77
N THR A 147 -8.12 4.27 -19.03
CA THR A 147 -8.44 4.72 -20.40
C THR A 147 -8.60 6.23 -20.37
N LYS A 148 -7.73 6.94 -21.08
CA LYS A 148 -7.81 8.40 -21.21
C LYS A 148 -8.78 8.80 -22.32
N SER A 149 -9.27 10.04 -22.26
CA SER A 149 -10.00 10.61 -23.39
C SER A 149 -9.11 10.69 -24.62
N ALA A 150 -9.69 10.34 -25.78
CA ALA A 150 -9.02 10.57 -27.04
C ALA A 150 -8.87 12.07 -27.29
N PRO A 151 -7.78 12.53 -27.92
CA PRO A 151 -7.66 13.91 -28.35
C PRO A 151 -8.77 14.25 -29.36
N PHE A 152 -9.22 15.50 -29.35
CA PHE A 152 -10.30 15.95 -30.22
C PHE A 152 -10.05 17.35 -30.76
N LEU A 153 -10.73 17.68 -31.86
CA LEU A 153 -10.75 19.02 -32.42
C LEU A 153 -11.99 19.77 -31.95
N VAL A 154 -11.82 21.05 -31.66
CA VAL A 154 -12.90 21.97 -31.33
C VAL A 154 -12.74 23.25 -32.13
N THR A 155 -13.85 23.81 -32.63
CA THR A 155 -13.88 25.13 -33.25
C THR A 155 -14.46 26.15 -32.29
N LEU A 156 -13.93 27.33 -32.28
CA LEU A 156 -14.44 28.48 -31.54
C LEU A 156 -14.72 29.61 -32.53
N PRO A 157 -16.01 29.92 -32.86
CA PRO A 157 -17.22 29.32 -32.33
C PRO A 157 -17.50 27.92 -32.87
N MET A 158 -18.39 27.21 -32.15
CA MET A 158 -18.83 25.85 -32.47
C MET A 158 -20.24 25.90 -33.15
N PRO A 159 -20.47 25.18 -34.26
CA PRO A 159 -21.81 25.08 -34.84
C PRO A 159 -22.68 24.18 -33.95
N LYS A 160 -23.86 24.66 -33.59
CA LYS A 160 -24.93 23.93 -32.92
C LYS A 160 -26.07 23.68 -33.88
N GLY A 161 -26.90 22.66 -33.66
CA GLY A 161 -28.17 22.51 -34.36
C GLY A 161 -28.94 23.83 -34.41
N ASP A 162 -29.96 23.93 -35.27
CA ASP A 162 -30.77 25.14 -35.45
C ASP A 162 -30.04 26.35 -36.08
N ASN A 163 -28.91 26.12 -36.76
CA ASN A 163 -28.11 27.14 -37.44
C ASN A 163 -27.58 28.26 -36.49
N GLU A 164 -27.15 27.87 -35.28
CA GLU A 164 -26.59 28.77 -34.29
C GLU A 164 -25.09 28.58 -34.11
N TRP A 165 -24.36 29.71 -33.94
CA TRP A 165 -22.97 29.71 -33.48
C TRP A 165 -22.91 29.84 -31.97
N VAL A 166 -22.23 28.91 -31.30
CA VAL A 166 -21.97 28.95 -29.87
C VAL A 166 -20.55 29.45 -29.63
N TYR A 167 -20.41 30.55 -28.90
CA TYR A 167 -19.14 31.21 -28.59
C TYR A 167 -18.60 30.81 -27.21
N ASP A 168 -19.46 30.33 -26.32
CA ASP A 168 -19.08 29.68 -25.06
C ASP A 168 -19.25 28.16 -25.23
N VAL A 169 -18.16 27.47 -25.55
CA VAL A 169 -18.17 26.08 -25.98
C VAL A 169 -17.83 25.16 -24.80
N HIS A 170 -18.60 24.10 -24.60
CA HIS A 170 -18.43 23.13 -23.56
C HIS A 170 -18.04 21.76 -24.14
N ALA A 171 -16.92 21.18 -23.69
CA ALA A 171 -16.46 19.85 -24.05
C ALA A 171 -16.52 18.90 -22.84
N TYR A 172 -16.85 17.62 -23.07
CA TYR A 172 -17.11 16.64 -22.01
C TYR A 172 -16.26 15.36 -22.16
N PRO A 173 -14.92 15.49 -22.18
CA PRO A 173 -14.05 14.31 -22.24
C PRO A 173 -14.17 13.47 -20.97
N LYS A 174 -14.03 12.14 -21.10
CA LYS A 174 -14.20 11.19 -20.01
C LYS A 174 -13.01 10.26 -19.88
N ASN A 175 -12.74 9.83 -18.63
CA ASN A 175 -11.73 8.82 -18.34
C ASN A 175 -12.37 7.62 -17.66
N LYS A 176 -11.80 6.43 -17.92
CA LYS A 176 -11.96 5.29 -17.02
C LYS A 176 -10.84 5.33 -15.99
N LEU A 177 -11.24 5.29 -14.73
CA LEU A 177 -10.30 5.24 -13.61
C LEU A 177 -10.18 3.82 -13.08
N THR A 178 -9.10 3.56 -12.38
CA THR A 178 -8.85 2.33 -11.64
C THR A 178 -8.29 2.66 -10.26
N GLU A 179 -8.17 1.65 -9.41
CA GLU A 179 -7.68 1.79 -8.04
C GLU A 179 -6.34 1.07 -7.87
N PRO A 180 -5.51 1.48 -6.88
CA PRO A 180 -4.36 0.69 -6.48
C PRO A 180 -4.80 -0.69 -6.00
N GLY A 181 -4.06 -1.73 -6.37
CA GLY A 181 -4.28 -3.07 -5.81
C GLY A 181 -3.95 -3.10 -4.32
N VAL A 182 -4.74 -3.83 -3.53
CA VAL A 182 -4.46 -4.03 -2.10
C VAL A 182 -3.21 -4.90 -1.96
N PRO A 183 -2.15 -4.43 -1.27
CA PRO A 183 -0.96 -5.24 -1.07
C PRO A 183 -1.22 -6.39 -0.08
N THR A 184 -0.42 -7.44 -0.18
CA THR A 184 -0.31 -8.49 0.84
C THR A 184 1.06 -8.41 1.50
N LYS A 185 1.14 -8.79 2.77
CA LYS A 185 2.39 -8.80 3.53
C LYS A 185 2.52 -10.09 4.32
N THR A 186 3.67 -10.74 4.22
CA THR A 186 3.94 -12.01 4.92
C THR A 186 5.28 -11.94 5.63
N ALA A 187 5.32 -12.40 6.88
CA ALA A 187 6.55 -12.55 7.66
C ALA A 187 7.26 -13.87 7.33
N SER A 188 8.59 -13.88 7.27
CA SER A 188 9.39 -15.09 7.43
C SER A 188 9.35 -15.57 8.90
N GLU A 189 9.90 -16.76 9.19
CA GLU A 189 10.35 -17.02 10.56
C GLU A 189 11.51 -16.06 10.89
N PRO A 190 11.60 -15.59 12.16
CA PRO A 190 12.72 -14.74 12.57
C PRO A 190 14.04 -15.52 12.58
N THR A 191 15.16 -14.82 12.38
CA THR A 191 16.50 -15.41 12.39
C THR A 191 16.88 -16.05 13.74
N LYS A 192 16.28 -15.54 14.82
CA LYS A 192 16.33 -16.07 16.18
C LYS A 192 14.94 -15.97 16.80
N PHE A 193 14.64 -16.84 17.76
CA PHE A 193 13.31 -16.87 18.39
C PHE A 193 13.18 -15.97 19.62
N VAL A 194 14.03 -14.96 19.72
CA VAL A 194 14.11 -13.99 20.83
C VAL A 194 14.24 -12.56 20.30
N PRO A 195 13.97 -11.53 21.12
CA PRO A 195 14.27 -10.14 20.75
C PRO A 195 15.72 -9.97 20.28
N GLY A 196 15.96 -9.03 19.38
CA GLY A 196 17.19 -8.90 18.61
C GLY A 196 17.21 -9.73 17.32
N ALA A 197 16.16 -10.51 17.04
CA ALA A 197 15.99 -11.25 15.80
C ALA A 197 15.67 -10.33 14.62
N GLU A 198 15.94 -10.79 13.43
CA GLU A 198 15.52 -10.16 12.18
C GLU A 198 14.36 -10.95 11.56
N ILE A 199 13.39 -10.22 11.04
CA ILE A 199 12.24 -10.75 10.29
C ILE A 199 12.27 -10.17 8.90
N THR A 200 12.26 -11.03 7.89
CA THR A 200 12.05 -10.61 6.50
C THR A 200 10.56 -10.59 6.21
N TRP A 201 10.09 -9.46 5.71
CA TRP A 201 8.72 -9.25 5.25
C TRP A 201 8.69 -9.23 3.73
N THR A 202 7.87 -10.08 3.14
CA THR A 202 7.59 -10.06 1.71
C THR A 202 6.29 -9.32 1.46
N VAL A 203 6.38 -8.21 0.77
CA VAL A 203 5.23 -7.41 0.29
C VAL A 203 4.97 -7.78 -1.17
N LYS A 204 3.73 -8.15 -1.49
CA LYS A 204 3.29 -8.37 -2.86
C LYS A 204 2.07 -7.52 -3.15
N ALA A 205 2.10 -6.88 -4.32
CA ALA A 205 1.00 -6.07 -4.84
C ALA A 205 0.95 -6.19 -6.36
N SER A 206 0.02 -5.50 -7.00
CA SER A 206 0.04 -5.27 -8.44
C SER A 206 -0.28 -3.81 -8.75
N ILE A 207 0.38 -3.26 -9.75
CA ILE A 207 0.07 -1.93 -10.27
C ILE A 207 -0.64 -2.07 -11.61
N PRO A 208 -1.75 -1.31 -11.83
CA PRO A 208 -2.50 -1.37 -13.08
C PRO A 208 -1.72 -0.80 -14.26
N VAL A 209 -2.02 -1.26 -15.47
CA VAL A 209 -1.53 -0.61 -16.69
C VAL A 209 -2.34 0.67 -16.91
N LEU A 210 -1.66 1.80 -17.06
CA LEU A 210 -2.24 3.10 -17.30
C LEU A 210 -1.92 3.59 -18.71
N GLN A 211 -2.77 4.44 -19.28
CA GLN A 211 -2.50 5.09 -20.57
C GLN A 211 -1.65 6.37 -20.45
N LEU A 212 -1.50 6.87 -19.22
CA LEU A 212 -0.57 7.96 -18.89
C LEU A 212 0.48 7.43 -17.90
N PRO A 213 1.73 7.93 -17.95
CA PRO A 213 2.79 7.48 -17.07
C PRO A 213 2.46 7.66 -15.58
N TYR A 214 3.01 6.80 -14.73
CA TYR A 214 3.06 7.05 -13.30
C TYR A 214 3.93 8.27 -13.00
N GLU A 215 3.39 9.19 -12.22
CA GLU A 215 4.10 10.38 -11.71
C GLU A 215 4.71 10.11 -10.33
N SER A 216 4.14 9.17 -9.58
CA SER A 216 4.68 8.71 -8.30
C SER A 216 4.27 7.27 -7.98
N ILE A 217 5.20 6.51 -7.37
CA ILE A 217 4.95 5.19 -6.78
C ILE A 217 5.64 5.17 -5.42
N VAL A 218 4.86 4.95 -4.36
CA VAL A 218 5.35 4.88 -2.98
C VAL A 218 4.81 3.62 -2.31
N ILE A 219 5.67 2.89 -1.61
CA ILE A 219 5.31 1.76 -0.77
C ILE A 219 5.64 2.15 0.67
N THR A 220 4.64 2.17 1.55
CA THR A 220 4.82 2.58 2.94
C THR A 220 4.65 1.39 3.86
N ASP A 221 5.75 0.97 4.50
CA ASP A 221 5.76 0.02 5.61
C ASP A 221 5.48 0.77 6.92
N GLN A 222 4.31 0.53 7.52
CA GLN A 222 3.90 1.12 8.79
C GLN A 222 4.41 0.24 9.95
N VAL A 223 5.73 0.30 10.19
CA VAL A 223 6.41 -0.53 11.19
C VAL A 223 5.83 -0.26 12.58
N PRO A 224 5.23 -1.27 13.26
CA PRO A 224 4.61 -1.09 14.57
C PRO A 224 5.66 -1.02 15.70
N ALA A 225 5.21 -0.58 16.87
CA ALA A 225 6.02 -0.67 18.11
C ALA A 225 6.52 -2.09 18.36
N GLY A 226 7.73 -2.21 18.88
CA GLY A 226 8.40 -3.50 19.05
C GLY A 226 9.14 -4.02 17.82
N LEU A 227 8.99 -3.36 16.67
CA LEU A 227 9.81 -3.60 15.48
C LEU A 227 10.55 -2.32 15.08
N THR A 228 11.72 -2.47 14.49
CA THR A 228 12.50 -1.36 13.93
C THR A 228 12.86 -1.70 12.50
N PHE A 229 12.55 -0.80 11.56
CA PHE A 229 12.95 -0.95 10.16
C PHE A 229 14.47 -1.01 10.05
N LYS A 230 14.98 -1.95 9.25
CA LYS A 230 16.41 -2.10 9.00
C LYS A 230 16.78 -1.71 7.57
N GLU A 231 16.25 -2.45 6.59
CA GLU A 231 16.61 -2.26 5.19
C GLU A 231 15.59 -2.88 4.23
N VAL A 232 15.68 -2.52 2.93
CA VAL A 232 15.06 -3.22 1.82
C VAL A 232 16.13 -4.10 1.17
N THR A 233 15.88 -5.40 1.09
CA THR A 233 16.83 -6.37 0.52
C THR A 233 16.61 -6.61 -0.96
N SER A 234 15.37 -6.42 -1.45
CA SER A 234 15.05 -6.49 -2.88
C SER A 234 13.76 -5.75 -3.20
N ALA A 235 13.68 -5.18 -4.39
CA ALA A 235 12.48 -4.57 -4.94
C ALA A 235 12.37 -4.89 -6.42
N LYS A 236 11.16 -5.32 -6.86
CA LYS A 236 10.86 -5.62 -8.26
C LYS A 236 9.48 -5.09 -8.63
N ILE A 237 9.33 -4.57 -9.84
CA ILE A 237 8.05 -4.20 -10.44
C ILE A 237 8.01 -4.75 -11.86
N GLY A 238 7.04 -5.61 -12.14
CA GLY A 238 7.04 -6.40 -13.36
C GLY A 238 8.30 -7.29 -13.44
N ASN A 239 9.03 -7.19 -14.52
CA ASN A 239 10.32 -7.87 -14.71
C ASN A 239 11.52 -6.99 -14.31
N GLU A 240 11.28 -5.73 -13.92
CA GLU A 240 12.34 -4.80 -13.58
C GLU A 240 12.81 -4.99 -12.14
N THR A 241 14.09 -5.29 -11.96
CA THR A 241 14.74 -5.23 -10.65
C THR A 241 15.18 -3.79 -10.39
N LEU A 242 14.76 -3.26 -9.25
CA LEU A 242 15.04 -1.89 -8.82
C LEU A 242 16.23 -1.87 -7.87
N SER A 243 17.12 -0.89 -8.04
CA SER A 243 18.33 -0.69 -7.23
C SER A 243 18.15 0.47 -6.26
N ALA A 244 18.61 0.27 -5.01
CA ALA A 244 18.81 1.35 -4.06
C ALA A 244 20.20 1.98 -4.23
N GLY A 245 20.39 3.23 -3.86
CA GLY A 245 21.69 3.89 -3.87
C GLY A 245 21.59 5.41 -3.87
N THR A 246 22.75 6.08 -3.96
CA THR A 246 22.82 7.55 -3.95
C THR A 246 22.86 8.15 -5.35
N ASP A 247 23.53 7.49 -6.30
CA ASP A 247 23.65 7.96 -7.69
C ASP A 247 22.83 7.07 -8.62
N LYS A 248 21.82 7.65 -9.30
CA LYS A 248 20.91 6.96 -10.24
C LYS A 248 20.15 5.77 -9.62
N ALA A 249 19.90 5.83 -8.31
CA ALA A 249 19.04 4.85 -7.65
C ALA A 249 17.64 4.85 -8.24
N ASP A 250 17.02 3.67 -8.36
CA ASP A 250 15.64 3.55 -8.80
C ASP A 250 14.64 3.92 -7.69
N TYR A 251 15.06 3.81 -6.42
CA TYR A 251 14.24 4.20 -5.27
C TYR A 251 15.09 4.71 -4.11
N SER A 252 14.48 5.52 -3.27
CA SER A 252 14.99 5.94 -1.96
C SER A 252 14.18 5.30 -0.84
N VAL A 253 14.81 5.16 0.34
CA VAL A 253 14.15 4.60 1.53
C VAL A 253 14.35 5.52 2.71
N ALA A 254 13.27 5.84 3.42
CA ALA A 254 13.29 6.58 4.68
C ALA A 254 12.27 5.99 5.65
N ASN A 255 12.74 5.41 6.77
CA ASN A 255 11.87 4.87 7.84
C ASN A 255 10.76 3.94 7.33
N GLY A 256 11.06 3.02 6.40
CA GLY A 256 10.08 2.11 5.83
C GLY A 256 9.26 2.68 4.66
N VAL A 257 9.44 3.96 4.32
CA VAL A 257 8.84 4.56 3.13
C VAL A 257 9.78 4.41 1.95
N ILE A 258 9.35 3.67 0.94
CA ILE A 258 10.08 3.39 -0.30
C ILE A 258 9.47 4.26 -1.39
N THR A 259 10.21 5.21 -1.93
CA THR A 259 9.75 6.13 -2.96
C THR A 259 10.57 5.93 -4.24
N LEU A 260 9.91 5.67 -5.37
CA LEU A 260 10.58 5.62 -6.65
C LEU A 260 11.13 7.00 -7.02
N THR A 261 12.37 7.01 -7.50
CA THR A 261 13.02 8.21 -8.07
C THR A 261 12.55 8.43 -9.51
N PRO A 262 12.87 9.56 -10.14
CA PRO A 262 12.61 9.75 -11.57
C PRO A 262 13.20 8.62 -12.44
N ALA A 263 14.38 8.10 -12.11
CA ALA A 263 15.01 6.98 -12.85
C ALA A 263 14.21 5.68 -12.69
N GLY A 264 13.76 5.39 -11.47
CA GLY A 264 12.90 4.22 -11.22
C GLY A 264 11.54 4.34 -11.89
N LEU A 265 10.93 5.53 -11.88
CA LEU A 265 9.68 5.80 -12.57
C LEU A 265 9.81 5.64 -14.09
N GLU A 266 10.91 6.13 -14.69
CA GLU A 266 11.21 5.96 -16.12
C GLU A 266 11.28 4.48 -16.49
N LYS A 267 12.01 3.68 -15.70
CA LYS A 267 12.15 2.24 -15.89
C LYS A 267 10.78 1.53 -15.81
N VAL A 268 9.98 1.82 -14.78
CA VAL A 268 8.65 1.22 -14.60
C VAL A 268 7.69 1.65 -15.70
N ASN A 269 7.67 2.93 -16.08
CA ASN A 269 6.82 3.44 -17.15
C ASN A 269 7.19 2.84 -18.52
N SER A 270 8.48 2.62 -18.78
CA SER A 270 8.95 1.95 -20.00
C SER A 270 8.52 0.47 -20.04
N ALA A 271 8.49 -0.21 -18.89
CA ALA A 271 7.96 -1.57 -18.78
C ALA A 271 6.45 -1.60 -18.95
N MET A 272 5.74 -0.65 -18.33
CA MET A 272 4.28 -0.52 -18.41
C MET A 272 3.79 -0.28 -19.85
N ALA A 273 4.51 0.52 -20.64
CA ALA A 273 4.17 0.78 -22.05
C ALA A 273 4.16 -0.50 -22.92
N LYS A 274 4.79 -1.57 -22.46
CA LYS A 274 4.85 -2.89 -23.12
C LYS A 274 3.94 -3.93 -22.48
N ALA A 275 3.37 -3.61 -21.33
CA ALA A 275 2.52 -4.53 -20.56
C ALA A 275 1.07 -4.51 -21.09
N SER A 276 0.44 -5.67 -21.14
CA SER A 276 -0.99 -5.83 -21.45
C SER A 276 -1.84 -6.08 -20.20
N GLU A 277 -1.19 -6.41 -19.09
CA GLU A 277 -1.83 -6.74 -17.81
C GLU A 277 -1.11 -6.02 -16.65
N SER A 278 -1.76 -5.96 -15.50
CA SER A 278 -1.19 -5.40 -14.28
C SER A 278 0.19 -5.98 -13.98
N MET A 279 1.13 -5.14 -13.60
CA MET A 279 2.49 -5.56 -13.28
C MET A 279 2.60 -5.96 -11.80
N PRO A 280 3.17 -7.13 -11.47
CA PRO A 280 3.40 -7.54 -10.09
C PRO A 280 4.46 -6.64 -9.43
N VAL A 281 4.24 -6.34 -8.15
CA VAL A 281 5.19 -5.69 -7.25
C VAL A 281 5.61 -6.70 -6.20
N GLU A 282 6.91 -6.86 -5.97
CA GLU A 282 7.47 -7.66 -4.90
C GLU A 282 8.61 -6.90 -4.22
N VAL A 283 8.46 -6.67 -2.92
CA VAL A 283 9.47 -6.01 -2.08
C VAL A 283 9.75 -6.87 -0.86
N ASN A 284 11.03 -7.15 -0.61
CA ASN A 284 11.49 -7.78 0.61
C ASN A 284 12.18 -6.74 1.48
N LEU A 285 11.71 -6.60 2.71
CA LEU A 285 12.26 -5.69 3.69
C LEU A 285 12.53 -6.41 5.01
N VAL A 286 13.44 -5.90 5.80
CA VAL A 286 13.86 -6.48 7.07
C VAL A 286 13.56 -5.53 8.22
N THR A 287 13.00 -6.07 9.29
CA THR A 287 12.87 -5.38 10.58
C THR A 287 13.62 -6.14 11.66
N THR A 288 14.09 -5.43 12.68
CA THR A 288 14.66 -5.99 13.90
C THR A 288 13.62 -5.99 15.01
N VAL A 289 13.53 -7.07 15.77
CA VAL A 289 12.62 -7.23 16.90
C VAL A 289 13.20 -6.57 18.14
N GLY A 290 12.47 -5.62 18.72
CA GLY A 290 12.85 -4.92 19.95
C GLY A 290 12.56 -5.73 21.23
N MET A 291 13.18 -5.30 22.34
CA MET A 291 12.89 -5.87 23.67
C MET A 291 11.47 -5.53 24.16
N ASP A 292 10.86 -4.50 23.59
CA ASP A 292 9.50 -4.02 23.85
C ASP A 292 8.42 -4.73 23.02
N ILE A 293 8.80 -5.76 22.21
CA ILE A 293 7.83 -6.52 21.41
C ILE A 293 6.68 -7.03 22.31
N SER A 294 5.43 -6.87 21.82
CA SER A 294 4.25 -7.32 22.57
C SER A 294 4.20 -8.83 22.68
N THR A 295 3.78 -9.32 23.85
CA THR A 295 3.48 -10.74 24.11
C THR A 295 2.00 -10.98 24.38
N THR A 296 1.16 -9.93 24.31
CA THR A 296 -0.28 -9.98 24.63
C THR A 296 -1.20 -10.07 23.41
N GLY A 297 -0.65 -10.34 22.25
CA GLY A 297 -1.39 -10.47 20.98
C GLY A 297 -0.45 -10.45 19.79
N ALA A 298 -1.04 -10.35 18.60
CA ALA A 298 -0.28 -10.24 17.36
C ALA A 298 0.34 -8.85 17.22
N THR A 299 1.60 -8.83 16.79
CA THR A 299 2.25 -7.61 16.28
C THR A 299 1.98 -7.51 14.80
N THR A 300 1.09 -6.60 14.42
CA THR A 300 0.64 -6.40 13.04
C THR A 300 1.49 -5.32 12.37
N ASN A 301 2.16 -5.68 11.28
CA ASN A 301 2.90 -4.76 10.43
C ASN A 301 2.12 -4.52 9.13
N LYS A 302 1.68 -3.27 8.91
CA LYS A 302 0.86 -2.86 7.77
C LYS A 302 1.71 -2.31 6.64
N VAL A 303 1.15 -2.37 5.43
CA VAL A 303 1.77 -1.79 4.23
C VAL A 303 0.71 -1.18 3.34
N THR A 304 0.97 -0.01 2.77
CA THR A 304 0.14 0.61 1.75
C THR A 304 0.94 0.86 0.47
N LEU A 305 0.23 0.90 -0.66
CA LEU A 305 0.75 1.24 -1.97
C LEU A 305 0.08 2.54 -2.42
N THR A 306 0.87 3.59 -2.64
CA THR A 306 0.38 4.88 -3.14
C THR A 306 0.85 5.08 -4.57
N LEU A 307 -0.09 5.23 -5.50
CA LEU A 307 0.12 5.44 -6.93
C LEU A 307 -0.44 6.80 -7.32
N ASN A 308 0.37 7.70 -7.86
CA ASN A 308 -0.03 9.07 -8.22
C ASN A 308 -0.78 9.80 -7.09
N GLY A 309 -0.36 9.57 -5.84
CA GLY A 309 -1.02 10.14 -4.66
C GLY A 309 -2.29 9.43 -4.20
N LYS A 310 -2.74 8.38 -4.90
CA LYS A 310 -3.89 7.56 -4.49
C LYS A 310 -3.41 6.35 -3.70
N GLU A 311 -3.80 6.28 -2.44
CA GLU A 311 -3.39 5.21 -1.52
C GLU A 311 -4.34 4.01 -1.60
N SER A 312 -3.79 2.80 -1.51
CA SER A 312 -4.54 1.55 -1.41
C SER A 312 -5.10 1.34 0.01
N GLU A 313 -6.07 0.45 0.14
CA GLU A 313 -6.34 -0.18 1.44
C GLU A 313 -5.06 -0.88 1.92
N PRO A 314 -4.83 -0.92 3.25
CA PRO A 314 -3.64 -1.54 3.82
C PRO A 314 -3.69 -3.07 3.71
N GLY A 315 -2.56 -3.67 3.31
CA GLY A 315 -2.27 -5.07 3.55
C GLY A 315 -1.51 -5.24 4.86
N GLU A 316 -1.60 -6.41 5.47
CA GLU A 316 -0.98 -6.66 6.76
C GLU A 316 -0.35 -8.04 6.88
N GLY A 317 0.70 -8.12 7.69
CA GLY A 317 1.32 -9.36 8.12
C GLY A 317 1.55 -9.34 9.63
N THR A 318 1.54 -10.51 10.25
CA THR A 318 1.61 -10.62 11.72
C THR A 318 2.76 -11.50 12.16
N THR A 319 3.26 -11.21 13.35
CA THR A 319 4.10 -12.10 14.16
C THR A 319 3.58 -12.13 15.58
N VAL A 320 3.77 -13.26 16.23
CA VAL A 320 3.23 -13.50 17.57
C VAL A 320 4.35 -13.95 18.49
N TRP A 321 4.39 -13.34 19.69
CA TRP A 321 5.40 -13.57 20.70
C TRP A 321 4.72 -13.92 22.01
N GLY A 322 5.31 -14.82 22.78
CA GLY A 322 4.83 -15.22 24.09
C GLY A 322 5.86 -14.92 25.17
N ASN A 323 5.46 -15.02 26.41
CA ASN A 323 6.32 -14.82 27.57
C ASN A 323 6.47 -16.11 28.37
N LEU A 324 7.69 -16.60 28.50
CA LEU A 324 8.05 -17.72 29.39
C LEU A 324 8.59 -17.15 30.70
N ILE A 325 8.01 -17.54 31.82
CA ILE A 325 8.52 -17.26 33.16
C ILE A 325 8.93 -18.59 33.82
N VAL A 326 10.16 -18.65 34.33
CA VAL A 326 10.68 -19.80 35.07
C VAL A 326 10.92 -19.38 36.49
N ASN A 327 10.24 -20.01 37.43
CA ASN A 327 10.53 -19.92 38.87
C ASN A 327 11.43 -21.08 39.28
N LYS A 328 12.63 -20.77 39.67
CA LYS A 328 13.57 -21.75 40.24
C LYS A 328 13.35 -21.87 41.73
N VAL A 329 13.03 -23.07 42.20
CA VAL A 329 12.65 -23.32 43.57
C VAL A 329 13.40 -24.52 44.17
N ASN A 330 13.46 -24.59 45.50
CA ASN A 330 13.83 -25.80 46.25
C ASN A 330 12.58 -26.63 46.61
N GLU A 331 12.78 -27.73 47.36
CA GLU A 331 11.72 -28.62 47.84
C GLU A 331 10.69 -27.90 48.74
N LYS A 332 11.07 -26.78 49.37
CA LYS A 332 10.19 -25.95 50.20
C LYS A 332 9.50 -24.84 49.41
N LYS A 333 9.67 -24.81 48.08
CA LYS A 333 9.16 -23.77 47.20
C LYS A 333 9.78 -22.38 47.45
N GLU A 334 10.94 -22.34 48.06
CA GLU A 334 11.72 -21.11 48.20
C GLU A 334 12.48 -20.83 46.89
N LEU A 335 12.51 -19.56 46.46
CA LEU A 335 13.17 -19.14 45.21
C LEU A 335 14.69 -19.28 45.32
N LEU A 336 15.31 -19.75 44.24
CA LEU A 336 16.76 -19.99 44.17
C LEU A 336 17.40 -19.12 43.08
N ASP A 337 18.42 -18.35 43.46
CA ASP A 337 19.26 -17.59 42.53
C ASP A 337 20.38 -18.46 41.93
N ASP A 338 21.07 -17.90 40.93
CA ASP A 338 22.25 -18.44 40.27
C ASP A 338 22.08 -19.80 39.55
N ALA A 339 20.85 -20.26 39.32
CA ALA A 339 20.61 -21.34 38.39
C ALA A 339 20.76 -20.82 36.94
N VAL A 340 21.41 -21.61 36.10
CA VAL A 340 21.64 -21.26 34.71
C VAL A 340 20.86 -22.16 33.77
N PHE A 341 20.16 -21.58 32.80
CA PHE A 341 19.33 -22.30 31.83
C PHE A 341 19.73 -22.00 30.39
N SER A 342 19.46 -22.96 29.51
CA SER A 342 19.43 -22.79 28.06
C SER A 342 18.08 -23.19 27.51
N ILE A 343 17.61 -22.46 26.47
CA ILE A 343 16.35 -22.73 25.79
C ILE A 343 16.66 -23.17 24.35
N TYR A 344 16.05 -24.27 23.91
CA TYR A 344 16.15 -24.81 22.56
C TYR A 344 14.80 -24.76 21.87
N ALA A 345 14.77 -24.58 20.55
CA ALA A 345 13.54 -24.69 19.79
C ALA A 345 13.07 -26.15 19.68
N GLY A 346 11.77 -26.39 19.86
CA GLY A 346 11.15 -27.70 19.76
C GLY A 346 11.13 -28.50 21.08
N LYS A 347 10.64 -29.74 21.00
CA LYS A 347 10.51 -30.62 22.15
C LYS A 347 11.86 -31.15 22.63
N CYS A 348 11.98 -31.43 23.93
CA CYS A 348 13.24 -31.89 24.51
C CYS A 348 13.73 -33.22 23.92
N GLU A 349 12.84 -34.12 23.49
CA GLU A 349 13.20 -35.40 22.91
C GLU A 349 13.96 -35.23 21.57
N ALA A 350 13.76 -34.08 20.88
CA ALA A 350 14.46 -33.74 19.65
C ALA A 350 15.80 -33.03 19.88
N VAL A 351 16.10 -32.60 21.10
CA VAL A 351 17.32 -31.85 21.43
C VAL A 351 18.50 -32.80 21.73
N THR A 352 19.49 -32.73 20.89
CA THR A 352 20.71 -33.52 20.94
C THR A 352 21.91 -32.66 21.42
N SER A 353 23.06 -33.29 21.62
CA SER A 353 24.31 -32.58 21.92
C SER A 353 24.82 -31.66 20.83
N ARG A 354 24.24 -31.76 19.58
CA ARG A 354 24.57 -30.92 18.47
C ARG A 354 23.57 -29.77 18.24
N SER A 355 22.47 -29.76 19.03
CA SER A 355 21.47 -28.71 18.94
C SER A 355 22.01 -27.39 19.49
N THR A 356 21.80 -26.31 18.74
CA THR A 356 22.17 -24.95 19.20
C THR A 356 21.01 -24.36 20.00
N PRO A 357 21.24 -23.82 21.19
CA PRO A 357 20.22 -23.15 21.97
C PRO A 357 19.78 -21.84 21.25
N VAL A 358 18.51 -21.48 21.39
CA VAL A 358 18.01 -20.16 20.96
C VAL A 358 18.35 -19.08 21.98
N VAL A 359 18.50 -19.46 23.24
CA VAL A 359 19.03 -18.63 24.34
C VAL A 359 19.90 -19.50 25.21
N GLU A 360 21.02 -18.97 25.64
CA GLU A 360 21.96 -19.62 26.56
C GLU A 360 22.36 -18.69 27.71
N ASN A 361 22.84 -19.30 28.79
CA ASN A 361 23.33 -18.59 29.96
C ASN A 361 22.30 -17.68 30.65
N LEU A 362 21.01 -18.08 30.64
CA LEU A 362 19.97 -17.41 31.40
C LEU A 362 20.12 -17.74 32.89
N THR A 363 20.50 -16.76 33.66
CA THR A 363 20.71 -16.92 35.11
C THR A 363 19.51 -16.39 35.88
N THR A 364 19.02 -17.17 36.87
CA THR A 364 17.95 -16.72 37.77
C THR A 364 18.43 -15.58 38.67
N LYS A 365 17.56 -14.55 38.78
CA LYS A 365 17.73 -13.42 39.72
C LYS A 365 16.43 -13.24 40.49
N GLY A 366 16.49 -13.23 41.80
CA GLY A 366 15.30 -13.35 42.64
C GLY A 366 14.55 -14.67 42.39
N GLY A 367 15.27 -15.71 41.95
CA GLY A 367 14.69 -17.01 41.60
C GLY A 367 13.91 -17.05 40.31
N VAL A 368 13.95 -16.01 39.49
CA VAL A 368 13.08 -15.88 38.29
C VAL A 368 13.89 -15.62 37.03
N ILE A 369 13.46 -16.23 35.94
CA ILE A 369 13.81 -15.84 34.55
C ILE A 369 12.52 -15.43 33.83
N ALA A 370 12.56 -14.33 33.09
CA ALA A 370 11.53 -13.95 32.15
C ALA A 370 12.12 -13.80 30.73
N GLN A 371 11.55 -14.52 29.76
CA GLN A 371 12.06 -14.53 28.38
C GLN A 371 10.92 -14.42 27.37
N LYS A 372 11.00 -13.44 26.48
CA LYS A 372 10.13 -13.35 25.33
C LYS A 372 10.59 -14.29 24.22
N LEU A 373 9.66 -15.08 23.67
CA LEU A 373 9.93 -16.08 22.66
C LEU A 373 8.95 -15.96 21.49
N TYR A 374 9.45 -16.21 20.27
CA TYR A 374 8.62 -16.25 19.07
C TYR A 374 7.67 -17.44 19.13
N VAL A 375 6.39 -17.21 18.80
CA VAL A 375 5.35 -18.25 18.84
C VAL A 375 4.90 -18.66 17.44
N GLY A 376 4.69 -17.68 16.57
CA GLY A 376 4.15 -17.93 15.24
C GLY A 376 3.70 -16.66 14.51
N LYS A 377 2.72 -16.83 13.65
CA LYS A 377 2.16 -15.73 12.81
C LYS A 377 0.70 -15.43 13.13
N ASN A 378 0.00 -16.34 13.82
CA ASN A 378 -1.40 -16.18 14.19
C ASN A 378 -1.54 -16.20 15.71
N GLU A 379 -2.51 -15.48 16.25
CA GLU A 379 -2.77 -15.43 17.70
C GLU A 379 -3.09 -16.80 18.33
N SER A 380 -3.59 -17.72 17.54
CA SER A 380 -3.86 -19.11 17.98
C SER A 380 -2.63 -20.02 17.94
N ASP A 381 -1.51 -19.54 17.40
CA ASP A 381 -0.30 -20.34 17.29
C ASP A 381 0.30 -20.59 18.67
N SER A 382 1.01 -21.71 18.79
CA SER A 382 1.83 -22.07 19.94
C SER A 382 3.11 -22.72 19.45
N LYS A 383 4.20 -22.60 20.24
CA LYS A 383 5.49 -23.17 19.88
C LYS A 383 6.12 -23.86 21.08
N ASP A 384 6.58 -25.09 20.86
CA ASP A 384 7.29 -25.86 21.86
C ASP A 384 8.75 -25.45 21.97
N TYR A 385 9.21 -25.32 23.20
CA TYR A 385 10.59 -25.07 23.54
C TYR A 385 11.05 -26.06 24.57
N CYS A 386 12.33 -26.47 24.52
CA CYS A 386 12.97 -27.29 25.54
C CYS A 386 13.81 -26.41 26.45
N LEU A 387 13.43 -26.37 27.71
CA LEU A 387 14.16 -25.71 28.80
C LEU A 387 15.09 -26.71 29.47
N LYS A 388 16.39 -26.44 29.50
CA LYS A 388 17.40 -27.26 30.20
C LYS A 388 18.16 -26.43 31.22
N GLU A 389 18.27 -26.94 32.42
CA GLU A 389 19.22 -26.41 33.41
C GLU A 389 20.63 -26.84 33.02
N THR A 390 21.56 -25.88 32.97
CA THR A 390 22.96 -26.12 32.61
C THR A 390 23.90 -25.97 33.83
N ALA A 391 23.46 -25.25 34.85
CA ALA A 391 24.14 -25.20 36.16
C ALA A 391 23.09 -25.00 37.27
N ALA A 392 23.18 -25.81 38.31
CA ALA A 392 22.36 -25.66 39.51
C ALA A 392 22.96 -24.61 40.47
N PRO A 393 22.14 -23.99 41.36
CA PRO A 393 22.63 -23.16 42.43
C PRO A 393 23.61 -23.91 43.34
N ALA A 394 24.48 -23.17 44.02
CA ALA A 394 25.43 -23.77 44.95
C ALA A 394 24.72 -24.57 46.06
N GLY A 395 25.12 -25.83 46.28
CA GLY A 395 24.54 -26.73 47.27
C GLY A 395 23.31 -27.52 46.79
N TYR A 396 22.94 -27.41 45.50
CA TYR A 396 21.83 -28.15 44.91
C TYR A 396 22.31 -29.09 43.80
N VAL A 397 21.53 -30.16 43.54
CA VAL A 397 21.80 -31.12 42.47
C VAL A 397 21.23 -30.58 41.15
N LEU A 398 22.04 -30.60 40.07
CA LEU A 398 21.61 -30.30 38.72
C LEU A 398 20.54 -31.30 38.25
N ASP A 399 19.39 -30.80 37.75
CA ASP A 399 18.42 -31.63 37.05
C ASP A 399 18.82 -31.69 35.57
N PRO A 400 19.38 -32.82 35.06
CA PRO A 400 19.80 -32.94 33.69
C PRO A 400 18.62 -33.12 32.72
N VAL A 401 17.42 -33.34 33.25
CA VAL A 401 16.22 -33.62 32.47
C VAL A 401 15.62 -32.29 31.99
N GLY A 402 15.65 -32.06 30.67
CA GLY A 402 14.99 -30.91 30.10
C GLY A 402 13.47 -31.04 30.17
N ARG A 403 12.79 -29.90 30.23
CA ARG A 403 11.32 -29.82 30.22
C ARG A 403 10.83 -29.15 28.95
N THR A 404 9.93 -29.86 28.22
CA THR A 404 9.22 -29.25 27.08
C THR A 404 8.15 -28.32 27.62
N VAL A 405 8.18 -27.06 27.15
CA VAL A 405 7.21 -26.00 27.48
C VAL A 405 6.56 -25.51 26.22
N THR A 406 5.24 -25.35 26.24
CA THR A 406 4.47 -24.84 25.09
C THR A 406 4.15 -23.37 25.31
N VAL A 407 4.87 -22.48 24.62
CA VAL A 407 4.66 -21.03 24.74
C VAL A 407 3.53 -20.61 23.80
N LYS A 408 2.61 -19.78 24.31
CA LYS A 408 1.47 -19.19 23.60
C LYS A 408 1.54 -17.67 23.69
N ALA A 409 0.79 -16.99 22.83
CA ALA A 409 0.56 -15.56 22.94
C ALA A 409 -0.80 -15.27 23.59
N GLY A 410 -0.96 -14.04 24.09
CA GLY A 410 -2.21 -13.56 24.65
C GLY A 410 -2.09 -13.01 26.06
N LYS A 411 -3.12 -12.33 26.53
CA LYS A 411 -3.15 -11.66 27.85
C LYS A 411 -2.86 -12.62 29.01
N ASP A 412 -3.29 -13.88 28.89
CA ASP A 412 -3.20 -14.90 29.92
C ASP A 412 -2.18 -16.01 29.57
N ALA A 413 -1.37 -15.77 28.53
CA ALA A 413 -0.47 -16.77 27.96
C ALA A 413 0.97 -16.64 28.47
N THR A 414 1.14 -16.22 29.73
CA THR A 414 2.42 -16.37 30.42
C THR A 414 2.57 -17.82 30.85
N GLU A 415 3.49 -18.54 30.20
CA GLU A 415 3.83 -19.89 30.63
C GLU A 415 4.73 -19.78 31.86
N LEU A 416 4.19 -20.12 33.02
CA LEU A 416 4.91 -20.15 34.32
C LEU A 416 5.33 -21.57 34.61
N ILE A 417 6.63 -21.79 34.69
CA ILE A 417 7.24 -23.07 34.99
C ILE A 417 7.95 -23.02 36.36
N GLU A 418 7.59 -23.90 37.25
CA GLU A 418 8.41 -24.17 38.46
C GLU A 418 9.45 -25.23 38.11
N PHE A 419 10.74 -24.91 38.33
CA PHE A 419 11.85 -25.84 38.13
C PHE A 419 12.52 -26.05 39.49
N GLU A 420 12.33 -27.27 40.03
CA GLU A 420 12.79 -27.63 41.39
C GLU A 420 14.19 -28.25 41.36
N ASN A 421 15.08 -27.83 42.27
CA ASN A 421 16.29 -28.55 42.59
C ASN A 421 16.26 -29.05 44.03
N VAL A 422 16.86 -30.21 44.21
CA VAL A 422 17.01 -30.87 45.51
C VAL A 422 18.33 -30.48 46.13
N LYS A 423 18.31 -30.13 47.39
CA LYS A 423 19.53 -29.80 48.14
C LYS A 423 20.44 -31.02 48.31
N VAL A 424 21.74 -30.79 48.16
CA VAL A 424 22.72 -31.86 48.42
C VAL A 424 22.86 -32.04 49.93
N GLU A 425 22.12 -33.04 50.45
CA GLU A 425 22.23 -33.46 51.85
C GLU A 425 22.62 -34.93 51.84
N GLY A 426 23.83 -35.21 52.38
CA GLY A 426 24.27 -36.60 52.65
C GLY A 426 23.66 -37.14 53.91
N PRO A 427 23.60 -38.49 54.11
CA PRO A 427 23.20 -39.06 55.35
C PRO A 427 24.16 -38.60 56.47
N ASP A 428 23.60 -38.31 57.64
CA ASP A 428 24.37 -37.96 58.80
C ASP A 428 25.37 -39.07 59.15
N LEU A 429 26.63 -38.77 58.94
CA LEU A 429 27.70 -39.72 59.39
C LEU A 429 28.17 -39.38 60.81
N PRO A 430 28.43 -40.38 61.63
CA PRO A 430 29.02 -40.15 62.96
C PRO A 430 30.44 -39.58 62.79
N LEU A 431 30.55 -38.26 62.90
CA LEU A 431 31.81 -37.52 62.80
C LEU A 431 32.40 -37.32 64.17
N THR A 432 33.55 -37.91 64.42
CA THR A 432 34.39 -37.61 65.61
C THR A 432 35.33 -36.46 65.26
N GLY A 433 34.91 -35.23 65.56
CA GLY A 433 35.77 -34.02 65.49
C GLY A 433 35.59 -33.08 64.25
N ALA A 434 35.99 -31.82 64.45
CA ALA A 434 35.81 -30.66 63.57
C ALA A 434 36.52 -30.71 62.21
N GLN A 435 37.09 -31.83 61.81
CA GLN A 435 37.87 -31.95 60.55
C GLN A 435 37.00 -32.35 59.27
N GLY A 436 35.79 -32.89 59.50
CA GLY A 436 34.95 -33.39 58.41
C GLY A 436 34.37 -32.29 57.52
N THR A 437 34.07 -31.13 58.11
CA THR A 437 33.50 -30.00 57.38
C THR A 437 34.51 -29.29 56.43
N ALA A 438 35.81 -29.31 56.82
CA ALA A 438 36.85 -28.68 55.98
C ALA A 438 37.14 -29.46 54.68
N ILE A 439 36.97 -30.80 54.72
CA ILE A 439 37.22 -31.63 53.50
C ILE A 439 36.16 -31.48 52.48
N MET A 440 34.89 -31.32 52.85
CA MET A 440 33.77 -31.14 51.87
C MET A 440 33.81 -29.77 51.19
N VAL A 441 34.16 -28.69 51.91
CA VAL A 441 34.34 -27.37 51.29
C VAL A 441 35.56 -27.37 50.38
N ALA A 442 36.65 -28.05 50.69
CA ALA A 442 37.82 -28.17 49.83
C ALA A 442 37.55 -28.95 48.54
N THR A 443 36.73 -30.00 48.60
CA THR A 443 36.37 -30.81 47.41
C THR A 443 35.44 -30.02 46.46
N GLY A 444 34.50 -29.26 46.99
CA GLY A 444 33.62 -28.36 46.20
C GLY A 444 34.40 -27.27 45.48
N LEU A 445 35.38 -26.64 46.14
CA LEU A 445 36.25 -25.62 45.54
C LEU A 445 37.20 -26.18 44.47
N LEU A 446 37.68 -27.42 44.64
CA LEU A 446 38.52 -28.09 43.61
C LEU A 446 37.73 -28.46 42.35
N LEU A 447 36.48 -28.85 42.48
CA LEU A 447 35.62 -29.12 41.32
C LEU A 447 35.28 -27.83 40.55
N LEU A 448 35.07 -26.72 41.22
CA LEU A 448 34.88 -25.42 40.58
C LEU A 448 36.18 -24.94 39.87
N ALA A 449 37.36 -25.16 40.48
CA ALA A 449 38.63 -24.81 39.84
C ALA A 449 38.94 -25.69 38.60
N ALA A 450 38.59 -26.98 38.66
CA ALA A 450 38.74 -27.88 37.52
C ALA A 450 37.81 -27.53 36.35
N GLY A 451 36.56 -27.14 36.67
CA GLY A 451 35.60 -26.67 35.66
C GLY A 451 36.05 -25.37 34.97
N ALA A 452 36.54 -24.40 35.73
CA ALA A 452 37.05 -23.13 35.18
C ALA A 452 38.36 -23.36 34.37
N GLY A 453 39.23 -24.29 34.79
CA GLY A 453 40.47 -24.63 34.07
C GLY A 453 40.22 -25.23 32.69
N THR A 454 39.22 -26.10 32.56
CA THR A 454 38.89 -26.73 31.24
C THR A 454 38.34 -25.73 30.25
N VAL A 455 37.55 -24.74 30.69
CA VAL A 455 37.05 -23.66 29.85
C VAL A 455 38.19 -22.74 29.38
N TYR A 456 39.16 -22.47 30.25
CA TYR A 456 40.33 -21.63 29.91
C TYR A 456 41.27 -22.31 28.88
N VAL A 457 41.48 -23.62 29.02
CA VAL A 457 42.33 -24.41 28.10
C VAL A 457 41.63 -24.58 26.74
N ALA A 458 40.29 -24.75 26.69
CA ALA A 458 39.54 -24.83 25.44
C ALA A 458 39.57 -23.50 24.65
N ARG A 459 39.55 -22.35 25.33
CA ARG A 459 39.69 -21.03 24.69
C ARG A 459 41.08 -20.76 24.08
N ARG A 460 42.16 -21.37 24.64
CA ARG A 460 43.53 -21.21 24.14
C ARG A 460 43.87 -22.11 22.92
N ARG A 461 43.05 -23.12 22.63
CA ARG A 461 43.24 -24.02 21.48
C ARG A 461 42.53 -23.54 20.20
N ASN A 462 41.64 -22.52 20.33
CA ASN A 462 40.88 -21.97 19.20
C ASN A 462 41.19 -20.46 18.95
N ALA A 463 42.36 -19.98 19.38
CA ALA A 463 42.93 -18.65 19.03
C ALA A 463 44.18 -18.80 18.20
#